data_5da9fb60e14ea189026169761b984ba1
#
_entry.id   5da9fb60e14ea189026169761b984ba1
#
_cell.length_a   1.000
_cell.length_b   1.000
_cell.length_c   1.000
_cell.angle_alpha   90.00
_cell.angle_beta   90.00
_cell.angle_gamma   90.00
#
_symmetry.space_group_name_H-M   'P 1'
#
loop_
_entity.id
_entity.type
_entity.pdbx_description
1 polymer ?
#
loop_
_entity_poly.entity_id
_entity_poly.type
_entity_poly.pdbx_seq_one_letter_code
_entity_poly.pdbx_strand_id
1 'polypeptide(L)' 'MSDTKIFEFHFRNTDKDFEPTKEVIESRGYKKAVKSFQIKYPKIKSALVQWLKDGKSVSKEQKLPLGRKKKLGG' A
#
# COMPACT_ATOMS: atom_id res chain seq x y z
N MET A 1 -22.07 -9.51 5.33
CA MET A 1 -21.61 -9.07 4.09
C MET A 1 -20.36 -8.24 4.21
N SER A 2 -19.40 -8.55 3.41
CA SER A 2 -18.10 -7.91 3.52
C SER A 2 -17.98 -6.75 2.54
N ASP A 3 -17.53 -5.61 3.03
CA ASP A 3 -17.27 -4.47 2.17
C ASP A 3 -15.79 -4.29 1.91
N THR A 4 -15.03 -5.34 2.15
CA THR A 4 -13.59 -5.23 1.98
C THR A 4 -13.20 -5.36 0.51
N LYS A 5 -12.03 -4.83 0.22
CA LYS A 5 -11.43 -4.92 -1.11
C LYS A 5 -10.05 -5.52 -0.98
N ILE A 6 -9.58 -6.08 -2.06
CA ILE A 6 -8.26 -6.68 -2.08
C ILE A 6 -7.29 -5.68 -2.69
N PHE A 7 -6.24 -5.39 -1.94
CA PHE A 7 -5.20 -4.46 -2.39
C PHE A 7 -3.91 -5.24 -2.54
N GLU A 8 -3.28 -5.13 -3.70
CA GLU A 8 -1.99 -5.78 -3.95
C GLU A 8 -0.90 -4.72 -3.88
N PHE A 9 0.08 -4.98 -3.04
CA PHE A 9 1.21 -4.08 -2.88
C PHE A 9 2.42 -4.70 -3.55
N HIS A 10 3.02 -3.99 -4.49
CA HIS A 10 4.23 -4.43 -5.18
C HIS A 10 5.36 -3.52 -4.73
N PHE A 11 6.37 -4.12 -4.13
CA PHE A 11 7.43 -3.34 -3.54
C PHE A 11 8.71 -4.17 -3.52
N ARG A 12 9.82 -3.50 -3.29
CA ARG A 12 11.10 -4.17 -3.14
C ARG A 12 11.47 -4.20 -1.68
N ASN A 13 11.67 -5.39 -1.17
CA ASN A 13 11.99 -5.56 0.23
C ASN A 13 13.44 -5.20 0.51
N THR A 14 14.33 -5.45 -0.44
CA THR A 14 15.73 -5.08 -0.30
C THR A 14 16.23 -4.53 -1.63
N ASP A 15 17.38 -3.85 -1.56
CA ASP A 15 17.99 -3.33 -2.77
C ASP A 15 18.47 -4.43 -3.70
N LYS A 16 18.60 -5.62 -3.17
CA LYS A 16 19.12 -6.74 -3.96
C LYS A 16 18.03 -7.49 -4.71
N ASP A 17 16.79 -7.19 -4.41
CA ASP A 17 15.68 -7.87 -5.08
C ASP A 17 15.58 -7.39 -6.51
N PHE A 18 15.65 -8.33 -7.43
CA PHE A 18 15.47 -7.99 -8.84
C PHE A 18 14.00 -7.82 -9.19
N GLU A 19 13.15 -8.52 -8.49
CA GLU A 19 11.73 -8.47 -8.75
C GLU A 19 11.01 -7.99 -7.51
N PRO A 20 9.94 -7.22 -7.71
CA PRO A 20 9.19 -6.75 -6.54
C PRO A 20 8.50 -7.90 -5.83
N THR A 21 8.35 -7.73 -4.55
CA THR A 21 7.57 -8.63 -3.73
C THR A 21 6.11 -8.21 -3.79
N LYS A 22 5.22 -9.16 -3.77
CA LYS A 22 3.80 -8.86 -3.75
C LYS A 22 3.21 -9.22 -2.41
N GLU A 23 2.47 -8.28 -1.83
CA GLU A 23 1.75 -8.51 -0.59
C GLU A 23 0.30 -8.17 -0.83
N VAL A 24 -0.60 -9.08 -0.46
CA VAL A 24 -2.03 -8.88 -0.65
C VAL A 24 -2.66 -8.57 0.69
N ILE A 25 -3.39 -7.48 0.75
CA ILE A 25 -4.05 -7.05 1.98
C ILE A 25 -5.51 -6.80 1.70
N GLU A 26 -6.37 -7.41 2.51
CA GLU A 26 -7.79 -7.16 2.42
C GLU A 26 -8.16 -6.09 3.43
N SER A 27 -8.86 -5.06 2.97
CA SER A 27 -9.20 -3.94 3.83
C SER A 27 -10.43 -3.23 3.29
N ARG A 28 -11.05 -2.45 4.15
CA ARG A 28 -12.24 -1.71 3.74
C ARG A 28 -11.90 -0.48 2.92
N GLY A 29 -10.69 0.02 3.01
CA GLY A 29 -10.34 1.22 2.29
C GLY A 29 -8.87 1.27 2.00
N TYR A 30 -8.53 2.16 1.07
CA TYR A 30 -7.17 2.32 0.62
C TYR A 30 -6.22 2.71 1.76
N LYS A 31 -6.61 3.71 2.53
CA LYS A 31 -5.75 4.17 3.62
C LYS A 31 -5.54 3.10 4.67
N LYS A 32 -6.60 2.35 4.96
CA LYS A 32 -6.47 1.28 5.95
C LYS A 32 -5.55 0.19 5.44
N ALA A 33 -5.63 -0.12 4.16
CA ALA A 33 -4.74 -1.11 3.58
C ALA A 33 -3.30 -0.65 3.66
N VAL A 34 -3.05 0.62 3.35
CA VAL A 34 -1.70 1.15 3.41
C VAL A 34 -1.15 1.14 4.83
N LYS A 35 -1.99 1.49 5.80
CA LYS A 35 -1.55 1.46 7.19
C LYS A 35 -1.18 0.05 7.63
N SER A 36 -1.98 -0.92 7.25
CA SER A 36 -1.68 -2.31 7.56
C SER A 36 -0.35 -2.72 6.93
N PHE A 37 -0.13 -2.30 5.70
CA PHE A 37 1.11 -2.59 5.01
C PHE A 37 2.30 -1.97 5.73
N GLN A 38 2.15 -0.72 6.17
CA GLN A 38 3.24 -0.04 6.88
C GLN A 38 3.62 -0.76 8.16
N ILE A 39 2.63 -1.26 8.89
CA ILE A 39 2.89 -1.97 10.12
C ILE A 39 3.67 -3.23 9.82
N LYS A 40 3.34 -3.89 8.73
CA LYS A 40 3.99 -5.12 8.35
C LYS A 40 5.39 -4.90 7.79
N TYR A 41 5.56 -3.81 7.05
CA TYR A 41 6.82 -3.49 6.40
C TYR A 41 7.22 -2.05 6.67
N PRO A 42 7.64 -1.76 7.89
CA PRO A 42 7.88 -0.35 8.27
C PRO A 42 9.07 0.29 7.57
N LYS A 43 9.93 -0.51 6.96
CA LYS A 43 11.11 0.03 6.30
C LYS A 43 10.89 0.36 4.84
N ILE A 44 9.79 -0.04 4.28
CA ILE A 44 9.51 0.20 2.87
C ILE A 44 9.10 1.67 2.70
N LYS A 45 9.69 2.32 1.72
CA LYS A 45 9.45 3.74 1.50
C LYS A 45 8.44 4.03 0.41
N SER A 46 8.17 3.07 -0.43
CA SER A 46 7.16 3.26 -1.47
C SER A 46 6.70 1.90 -1.95
N ALA A 47 5.50 1.86 -2.48
CA ALA A 47 4.94 0.63 -3.04
C ALA A 47 3.92 1.00 -4.09
N LEU A 48 3.78 0.13 -5.08
CA LEU A 48 2.73 0.29 -6.06
C LEU A 48 1.53 -0.49 -5.58
N VAL A 49 0.40 0.19 -5.42
CA VAL A 49 -0.81 -0.42 -4.91
C VAL A 49 -1.79 -0.62 -6.05
N GLN A 50 -2.30 -1.82 -6.18
CA GLN A 50 -3.27 -2.15 -7.22
C GLN A 50 -4.52 -2.72 -6.58
N TRP A 51 -5.67 -2.32 -7.10
CA TRP A 51 -6.94 -2.85 -6.62
C TRP A 51 -7.98 -2.69 -7.73
N LEU A 52 -9.15 -3.27 -7.49
CA LEU A 52 -10.26 -3.14 -8.42
C LEU A 52 -11.23 -2.10 -7.91
N LYS A 53 -11.65 -1.23 -8.80
CA LYS A 53 -12.64 -0.23 -8.50
C LYS A 53 -13.68 -0.27 -9.61
N ASP A 54 -14.91 -0.61 -9.24
CA ASP A 54 -16.01 -0.69 -10.20
C ASP A 54 -15.67 -1.64 -11.34
N GLY A 55 -14.99 -2.73 -11.02
CA GLY A 55 -14.64 -3.73 -12.02
C GLY A 55 -13.41 -3.40 -12.85
N LYS A 56 -12.76 -2.29 -12.56
CA LYS A 56 -11.59 -1.87 -13.31
C LYS A 56 -10.36 -1.91 -12.43
N SER A 57 -9.25 -2.31 -13.01
CA SER A 57 -7.99 -2.34 -12.28
C SER A 57 -7.42 -0.94 -12.17
N VAL A 58 -7.12 -0.54 -10.96
CA VAL A 58 -6.56 0.78 -10.66
C VAL A 58 -5.23 0.57 -9.95
N SER A 59 -4.24 1.39 -10.30
CA SER A 59 -2.96 1.31 -9.63
C SER A 59 -2.51 2.71 -9.25
N LYS A 60 -1.73 2.78 -8.18
CA LYS A 60 -1.23 4.05 -7.70
C LYS A 60 0.05 3.80 -6.93
N GLU A 61 1.04 4.66 -7.16
CA GLU A 61 2.26 4.60 -6.37
C GLU A 61 2.03 5.34 -5.06
N GLN A 62 2.31 4.67 -3.96
CA GLN A 62 2.11 5.23 -2.64
C GLN A 62 3.43 5.39 -1.95
N LYS A 63 3.70 6.61 -1.50
CA LYS A 63 4.90 6.87 -0.71
C LYS A 63 4.61 6.63 0.75
N LEU A 64 5.57 6.11 1.43
CA LEU A 64 5.42 5.73 2.82
C LEU A 64 6.44 6.47 3.67
N PRO A 65 6.11 6.68 4.92
CA PRO A 65 4.89 6.29 5.62
C PRO A 65 3.72 7.19 5.29
N LEU A 66 2.57 6.61 5.32
CA LEU A 66 1.34 7.35 5.08
C LEU A 66 1.00 8.18 6.32
N GLY A 67 0.49 9.40 6.06
CA GLY A 67 0.01 10.21 7.16
C GLY A 67 1.06 10.99 7.90
N ARG A 68 2.28 11.04 7.38
CA ARG A 68 3.26 11.92 7.95
C ARG A 68 2.88 13.32 7.66
N LYS A 69 2.55 13.99 8.56
CA LYS A 69 2.16 15.32 8.25
C LYS A 69 3.12 16.22 8.61
N LYS A 70 3.27 16.90 8.17
CA LYS A 70 4.03 17.70 8.54
C LYS A 70 3.51 18.73 9.21
N LYS A 71 3.47 18.87 9.60
CA LYS A 71 2.90 19.66 10.08
C LYS A 71 2.93 20.69 10.27
N LEU A 72 3.09 20.93 10.21
CA LEU A 72 3.05 21.70 10.33
C LEU A 72 2.92 22.43 10.65
N GLY A 73 2.91 22.73 10.55
CA GLY A 73 2.85 23.28 10.64
C GLY A 73 2.87 23.69 10.84
N GLY A 74 3.06 23.51 10.70
CA GLY A 74 3.07 23.73 10.64
C GLY A 74 3.13 23.87 10.68
#